data_62a58f16b68ac75d57ce1454c0bc65d3
#
_entry.id   62a58f16b68ac75d57ce1454c0bc65d3
#
_cell.length_a   1.000
_cell.length_b   1.000
_cell.length_c   1.000
_cell.angle_alpha   90.00
_cell.angle_beta   90.00
_cell.angle_gamma   90.00
#
_symmetry.space_group_name_H-M   'P 1'
#
loop_
_entity.id
_entity.type
_entity.pdbx_description
1 polymer ?
#
loop_
_entity_poly.entity_id
_entity_poly.type
_entity_poly.pdbx_seq_one_letter_code
_entity_poly.pdbx_strand_id
1 'polypeptide(L)'
;MHLIKIIVIVLVVSTILAFLLTLFNGPVEPVENFIPKELWTTTGIFFLLALMGWMPTAIDLSSWNSLWTLEKIKQSNYKPKLQETLLEFRLAYLITGILAVMFVVLGTFLFYGSGEELPNNNSKFAHVIITMYSSVIGNWSYVVISASAFTVMFGTILAVFDGYSRSLHRTIELLFARNDSNQLKNSQKLYTIFLFILAFGSLIIVFQFKNNLKELVDFATVLSFVIAPVIAIFNYRLVTGNHLQKSHQPSLALKILSILGILFLTGFATYFILLKFVLN
;
A
#
# COMPACT_ATOMS: atom_id res chain seq x y z
N MET A 1 3.71 22.45 3.16
CA MET A 1 4.32 21.20 3.67
C MET A 1 4.14 20.97 5.18
N HIS A 2 4.22 21.99 6.04
CA HIS A 2 4.08 21.79 7.50
C HIS A 2 2.70 21.27 7.92
N LEU A 3 1.61 21.77 7.35
CA LEU A 3 0.24 21.37 7.69
C LEU A 3 0.01 19.85 7.46
N ILE A 4 0.43 19.32 6.32
CA ILE A 4 0.29 17.88 6.02
C ILE A 4 1.05 17.03 7.03
N LYS A 5 2.26 17.43 7.43
CA LYS A 5 3.03 16.73 8.46
C LYS A 5 2.29 16.69 9.81
N ILE A 6 1.72 17.83 10.23
CA ILE A 6 0.94 17.91 11.47
C ILE A 6 -0.26 16.96 11.41
N ILE A 7 -1.01 16.96 10.31
CA ILE A 7 -2.19 16.11 10.14
C ILE A 7 -1.82 14.62 10.15
N VAL A 8 -0.74 14.24 9.50
CA VAL A 8 -0.23 12.86 9.54
C VAL A 8 0.17 12.46 10.96
N ILE A 9 0.86 13.35 11.70
CA ILE A 9 1.21 13.10 13.10
C ILE A 9 -0.05 12.93 13.95
N VAL A 10 -1.06 13.78 13.78
CA VAL A 10 -2.35 13.66 14.48
C VAL A 10 -3.00 12.31 14.22
N LEU A 11 -3.02 11.84 12.96
CA LEU A 11 -3.59 10.53 12.63
C LEU A 11 -2.79 9.38 13.26
N VAL A 12 -1.46 9.43 13.21
CA VAL A 12 -0.61 8.41 13.84
C VAL A 12 -0.83 8.36 15.36
N VAL A 13 -0.86 9.53 16.01
CA VAL A 13 -1.11 9.62 17.46
C VAL A 13 -2.51 9.12 17.79
N SER A 14 -3.53 9.47 17.00
CA SER A 14 -4.91 8.98 17.18
C SER A 14 -4.97 7.46 17.01
N THR A 15 -4.24 6.88 16.07
CA THR A 15 -4.17 5.42 15.87
C THR A 15 -3.52 4.73 17.07
N ILE A 16 -2.41 5.26 17.57
CA ILE A 16 -1.76 4.70 18.76
C ILE A 16 -2.68 4.79 19.97
N LEU A 17 -3.33 5.93 20.17
CA LEU A 17 -4.27 6.14 21.26
C LEU A 17 -5.46 5.19 21.18
N ALA A 18 -6.10 5.08 20.01
CA ALA A 18 -7.20 4.16 19.78
C ALA A 18 -6.78 2.70 20.06
N PHE A 19 -5.60 2.30 19.56
CA PHE A 19 -5.04 0.97 19.78
C PHE A 19 -4.84 0.67 21.26
N LEU A 20 -4.23 1.58 22.02
CA LEU A 20 -4.00 1.40 23.45
C LEU A 20 -5.34 1.31 24.22
N LEU A 21 -6.28 2.22 23.94
CA LEU A 21 -7.60 2.19 24.59
C LEU A 21 -8.36 0.91 24.25
N THR A 22 -8.30 0.43 23.01
CA THR A 22 -8.92 -0.83 22.60
C THR A 22 -8.30 -2.04 23.32
N LEU A 23 -6.98 -2.05 23.52
CA LEU A 23 -6.33 -3.11 24.29
C LEU A 23 -6.76 -3.11 25.77
N PHE A 24 -6.97 -1.93 26.36
CA PHE A 24 -7.46 -1.83 27.75
C PHE A 24 -8.93 -2.23 27.89
N ASN A 25 -9.76 -1.89 26.91
CA ASN A 25 -11.20 -2.22 26.93
C ASN A 25 -11.47 -3.70 26.58
N GLY A 26 -10.53 -4.36 25.91
CA GLY A 26 -10.70 -5.73 25.42
C GLY A 26 -11.53 -5.82 24.12
N PRO A 27 -11.64 -7.03 23.55
CA PRO A 27 -12.45 -7.25 22.34
C PRO A 27 -13.94 -7.17 22.65
N VAL A 28 -14.74 -6.77 21.65
CA VAL A 28 -16.20 -6.84 21.69
C VAL A 28 -16.63 -8.28 21.85
N GLU A 29 -17.60 -8.53 22.74
CA GLU A 29 -18.17 -9.87 22.92
C GLU A 29 -18.86 -10.32 21.62
N PRO A 30 -18.58 -11.55 21.16
CA PRO A 30 -19.23 -12.08 19.95
C PRO A 30 -20.75 -12.21 20.16
N VAL A 31 -21.52 -11.92 19.10
CA VAL A 31 -22.97 -12.15 19.11
C VAL A 31 -23.28 -13.63 19.27
N GLU A 32 -24.44 -13.94 19.92
CA GLU A 32 -24.95 -15.30 20.00
C GLU A 32 -25.01 -15.91 18.59
N ASN A 33 -24.48 -17.09 18.39
CA ASN A 33 -24.35 -17.78 17.07
C ASN A 33 -23.29 -17.26 16.11
N PHE A 34 -22.28 -16.53 16.58
CA PHE A 34 -21.16 -16.18 15.74
C PHE A 34 -20.36 -17.43 15.31
N ILE A 35 -20.29 -17.68 14.00
CA ILE A 35 -19.51 -18.77 13.42
C ILE A 35 -18.27 -18.16 12.76
N PRO A 36 -17.04 -18.46 13.25
CA PRO A 36 -15.82 -18.01 12.62
C PRO A 36 -15.73 -18.49 11.16
N LYS A 37 -15.35 -17.60 10.24
CA LYS A 37 -15.16 -17.98 8.84
C LYS A 37 -13.91 -18.85 8.69
N GLU A 38 -14.04 -19.96 7.97
CA GLU A 38 -12.91 -20.82 7.64
C GLU A 38 -11.95 -20.10 6.69
N LEU A 39 -10.66 -20.05 7.05
CA LEU A 39 -9.64 -19.36 6.27
C LEU A 39 -9.14 -20.18 5.08
N TRP A 40 -9.14 -21.52 5.18
CA TRP A 40 -8.58 -22.42 4.17
C TRP A 40 -9.60 -22.85 3.10
N THR A 41 -10.65 -22.07 2.94
CA THR A 41 -11.60 -22.16 1.83
C THR A 41 -11.15 -21.26 0.67
N THR A 42 -11.69 -21.46 -0.54
CA THR A 42 -11.42 -20.59 -1.70
C THR A 42 -11.66 -19.12 -1.37
N THR A 43 -12.76 -18.80 -0.67
CA THR A 43 -13.10 -17.43 -0.24
C THR A 43 -12.12 -16.89 0.81
N GLY A 44 -11.72 -17.72 1.78
CA GLY A 44 -10.76 -17.31 2.81
C GLY A 44 -9.37 -17.06 2.24
N ILE A 45 -8.91 -17.88 1.29
CA ILE A 45 -7.64 -17.69 0.60
C ILE A 45 -7.68 -16.43 -0.26
N PHE A 46 -8.79 -16.15 -0.95
CA PHE A 46 -8.97 -14.90 -1.68
C PHE A 46 -8.85 -13.68 -0.76
N PHE A 47 -9.45 -13.73 0.43
CA PHE A 47 -9.32 -12.69 1.44
C PHE A 47 -7.87 -12.53 1.93
N LEU A 48 -7.15 -13.62 2.20
CA LEU A 48 -5.73 -13.56 2.60
C LEU A 48 -4.86 -12.94 1.52
N LEU A 49 -5.10 -13.26 0.25
CA LEU A 49 -4.40 -12.65 -0.88
C LEU A 49 -4.66 -11.15 -0.99
N ALA A 50 -5.93 -10.75 -0.84
CA ALA A 50 -6.32 -9.35 -0.84
C ALA A 50 -5.63 -8.60 0.31
N LEU A 51 -5.60 -9.17 1.51
CA LEU A 51 -4.92 -8.61 2.67
C LEU A 51 -3.41 -8.45 2.43
N MET A 52 -2.73 -9.50 1.92
CA MET A 52 -1.29 -9.49 1.68
C MET A 52 -0.87 -8.64 0.48
N GLY A 53 -1.78 -8.37 -0.46
CA GLY A 53 -1.48 -7.66 -1.70
C GLY A 53 -1.00 -6.23 -1.46
N TRP A 54 -1.58 -5.55 -0.46
CA TRP A 54 -1.25 -4.15 -0.14
C TRP A 54 -0.76 -3.93 1.29
N MET A 55 -0.73 -4.94 2.15
CA MET A 55 -0.23 -4.77 3.51
C MET A 55 1.19 -5.35 3.68
N PRO A 56 2.11 -4.60 4.27
CA PRO A 56 2.00 -3.18 4.69
C PRO A 56 2.07 -2.18 3.54
N THR A 57 2.48 -2.60 2.35
CA THR A 57 2.51 -1.81 1.11
C THR A 57 2.65 -2.72 -0.12
N ALA A 58 2.14 -2.27 -1.25
CA ALA A 58 2.20 -3.02 -2.51
C ALA A 58 3.65 -3.11 -3.05
N ILE A 59 4.05 -4.29 -3.50
CA ILE A 59 5.41 -4.56 -4.01
C ILE A 59 5.65 -3.91 -5.38
N ASP A 60 4.59 -3.76 -6.17
CA ASP A 60 4.63 -3.10 -7.50
C ASP A 60 5.05 -1.62 -7.43
N LEU A 61 4.92 -0.98 -6.27
CA LEU A 61 5.35 0.39 -6.04
C LEU A 61 6.86 0.52 -5.67
N SER A 62 7.60 -0.58 -5.63
CA SER A 62 8.99 -0.61 -5.16
C SER A 62 9.94 0.33 -5.91
N SER A 63 9.66 0.64 -7.19
CA SER A 63 10.45 1.58 -8.00
C SER A 63 10.25 3.06 -7.63
N TRP A 64 9.13 3.42 -6.97
CA TRP A 64 8.79 4.83 -6.70
C TRP A 64 9.77 5.51 -5.78
N ASN A 65 10.23 4.82 -4.73
CA ASN A 65 11.21 5.36 -3.80
C ASN A 65 12.49 5.82 -4.50
N SER A 66 12.99 5.06 -5.46
CA SER A 66 14.17 5.44 -6.25
C SER A 66 13.90 6.62 -7.17
N LEU A 67 12.72 6.68 -7.81
CA LEU A 67 12.32 7.78 -8.67
C LEU A 67 12.17 9.08 -7.88
N TRP A 68 11.51 9.04 -6.72
CA TRP A 68 11.39 10.20 -5.83
C TRP A 68 12.72 10.66 -5.24
N THR A 69 13.61 9.73 -4.90
CA THR A 69 14.96 10.07 -4.43
C THR A 69 15.74 10.81 -5.53
N LEU A 70 15.68 10.34 -6.77
CA LEU A 70 16.32 11.02 -7.91
C LEU A 70 15.77 12.43 -8.12
N GLU A 71 14.44 12.60 -8.00
CA GLU A 71 13.82 13.91 -8.15
C GLU A 71 14.18 14.85 -6.99
N LYS A 72 14.22 14.35 -5.76
CA LYS A 72 14.64 15.11 -4.58
C LYS A 72 16.11 15.57 -4.70
N ILE A 73 16.98 14.74 -5.25
CA ILE A 73 18.38 15.11 -5.55
C ILE A 73 18.43 16.28 -6.51
N LYS A 74 17.63 16.24 -7.60
CA LYS A 74 17.59 17.34 -8.59
C LYS A 74 17.11 18.67 -7.98
N GLN A 75 16.10 18.60 -7.08
CA GLN A 75 15.50 19.78 -6.48
C GLN A 75 16.36 20.39 -5.35
N SER A 76 17.04 19.55 -4.56
CA SER A 76 17.78 20.00 -3.38
C SER A 76 19.28 20.16 -3.62
N ASN A 77 19.80 19.68 -4.77
CA ASN A 77 21.24 19.53 -5.05
C ASN A 77 22.01 18.71 -4.00
N TYR A 78 21.29 18.00 -3.12
CA TYR A 78 21.86 17.12 -2.10
C TYR A 78 21.78 15.67 -2.55
N LYS A 79 22.93 14.98 -2.62
CA LYS A 79 23.00 13.56 -2.93
C LYS A 79 23.18 12.76 -1.65
N PRO A 80 22.14 12.08 -1.16
CA PRO A 80 22.23 11.30 0.07
C PRO A 80 23.19 10.13 -0.08
N LYS A 81 23.83 9.74 1.03
CA LYS A 81 24.61 8.49 1.08
C LYS A 81 23.68 7.30 1.08
N LEU A 82 24.15 6.16 0.55
CA LEU A 82 23.34 4.92 0.53
C LEU A 82 22.81 4.55 1.92
N GLN A 83 23.60 4.72 2.98
CA GLN A 83 23.20 4.42 4.36
C GLN A 83 22.03 5.30 4.83
N GLU A 84 22.01 6.58 4.45
CA GLU A 84 20.91 7.51 4.79
C GLU A 84 19.61 7.09 4.10
N THR A 85 19.68 6.77 2.81
CA THR A 85 18.52 6.28 2.05
C THR A 85 18.00 4.95 2.59
N LEU A 86 18.89 4.02 2.95
CA LEU A 86 18.49 2.74 3.54
C LEU A 86 17.90 2.91 4.94
N LEU A 87 18.41 3.84 5.75
CA LEU A 87 17.85 4.14 7.06
C LEU A 87 16.45 4.72 6.94
N GLU A 88 16.25 5.72 6.07
CA GLU A 88 14.94 6.32 5.78
C GLU A 88 13.93 5.23 5.37
N PHE A 89 14.32 4.37 4.44
CA PHE A 89 13.49 3.27 3.96
C PHE A 89 13.12 2.27 5.08
N ARG A 90 14.11 1.84 5.87
CA ARG A 90 13.89 0.89 6.98
C ARG A 90 12.95 1.46 8.04
N LEU A 91 13.15 2.71 8.42
CA LEU A 91 12.30 3.38 9.41
C LEU A 91 10.86 3.53 8.89
N ALA A 92 10.70 3.97 7.63
CA ALA A 92 9.38 4.09 7.02
C ALA A 92 8.66 2.73 6.98
N TYR A 93 9.34 1.66 6.56
CA TYR A 93 8.76 0.32 6.49
C TYR A 93 8.41 -0.25 7.87
N LEU A 94 9.27 -0.04 8.87
CA LEU A 94 9.01 -0.47 10.24
C LEU A 94 7.77 0.22 10.82
N ILE A 95 7.69 1.54 10.67
CA ILE A 95 6.53 2.33 11.14
C ILE A 95 5.26 1.86 10.44
N THR A 96 5.30 1.70 9.11
CA THR A 96 4.15 1.22 8.33
C THR A 96 3.71 -0.18 8.77
N GLY A 97 4.66 -1.09 9.01
CA GLY A 97 4.37 -2.44 9.50
C GLY A 97 3.73 -2.43 10.90
N ILE A 98 4.24 -1.61 11.82
CA ILE A 98 3.66 -1.45 13.16
C ILE A 98 2.22 -0.91 13.06
N LEU A 99 2.00 0.14 12.28
CA LEU A 99 0.66 0.70 12.06
C LEU A 99 -0.29 -0.31 11.43
N ALA A 100 0.19 -1.11 10.47
CA ALA A 100 -0.62 -2.18 9.86
C ALA A 100 -1.10 -3.20 10.89
N VAL A 101 -0.22 -3.65 11.81
CA VAL A 101 -0.60 -4.54 12.91
C VAL A 101 -1.62 -3.87 13.85
N MET A 102 -1.42 -2.59 14.18
CA MET A 102 -2.38 -1.84 15.00
C MET A 102 -3.76 -1.78 14.34
N PHE A 103 -3.85 -1.54 13.04
CA PHE A 103 -5.11 -1.56 12.30
C PHE A 103 -5.79 -2.92 12.31
N VAL A 104 -5.04 -4.01 12.13
CA VAL A 104 -5.58 -5.38 12.22
C VAL A 104 -6.16 -5.65 13.61
N VAL A 105 -5.44 -5.26 14.65
CA VAL A 105 -5.93 -5.43 16.04
C VAL A 105 -7.18 -4.60 16.28
N LEU A 106 -7.20 -3.32 15.88
CA LEU A 106 -8.38 -2.46 15.98
C LEU A 106 -9.60 -3.09 15.29
N GLY A 107 -9.41 -3.53 14.02
CA GLY A 107 -10.48 -4.19 13.27
C GLY A 107 -10.97 -5.48 13.94
N THR A 108 -10.05 -6.29 14.48
CA THR A 108 -10.39 -7.54 15.16
C THR A 108 -11.13 -7.27 16.46
N PHE A 109 -10.66 -6.35 17.28
CA PHE A 109 -11.25 -6.09 18.60
C PHE A 109 -12.60 -5.39 18.53
N LEU A 110 -12.84 -4.58 17.50
CA LEU A 110 -14.05 -3.75 17.40
C LEU A 110 -15.13 -4.32 16.46
N PHE A 111 -14.75 -5.14 15.48
CA PHE A 111 -15.68 -5.64 14.47
C PHE A 111 -15.81 -7.16 14.43
N TYR A 112 -14.75 -7.92 14.76
CA TYR A 112 -14.79 -9.36 14.63
C TYR A 112 -15.74 -9.97 15.68
N GLY A 113 -16.78 -10.62 15.21
CA GLY A 113 -17.81 -11.18 16.07
C GLY A 113 -18.92 -10.22 16.48
N SER A 114 -18.84 -8.93 16.19
CA SER A 114 -19.88 -7.94 16.56
C SER A 114 -21.22 -8.11 15.84
N GLY A 115 -21.26 -8.92 14.77
CA GLY A 115 -22.43 -9.03 13.90
C GLY A 115 -22.62 -7.88 12.92
N GLU A 116 -21.77 -6.84 12.98
CA GLU A 116 -21.79 -5.75 12.02
C GLU A 116 -21.07 -6.13 10.72
N GLU A 117 -21.74 -5.89 9.59
CA GLU A 117 -21.12 -6.05 8.27
C GLU A 117 -20.57 -4.71 7.78
N LEU A 118 -19.33 -4.74 7.25
CA LEU A 118 -18.75 -3.57 6.63
C LEU A 118 -19.50 -3.22 5.34
N PRO A 119 -20.01 -1.99 5.19
CA PRO A 119 -20.81 -1.59 4.04
C PRO A 119 -19.99 -1.51 2.76
N ASN A 120 -20.55 -1.98 1.65
CA ASN A 120 -19.91 -1.88 0.32
C ASN A 120 -19.91 -0.44 -0.24
N ASN A 121 -20.75 0.43 0.28
CA ASN A 121 -20.83 1.83 -0.14
C ASN A 121 -19.67 2.65 0.44
N ASN A 122 -18.97 3.40 -0.41
CA ASN A 122 -17.76 4.16 -0.09
C ASN A 122 -17.95 5.13 1.08
N SER A 123 -19.03 5.91 1.07
CA SER A 123 -19.29 6.92 2.12
C SER A 123 -19.66 6.27 3.44
N LYS A 124 -20.45 5.20 3.40
CA LYS A 124 -20.82 4.45 4.62
C LYS A 124 -19.60 3.73 5.20
N PHE A 125 -18.74 3.16 4.36
CA PHE A 125 -17.49 2.54 4.79
C PHE A 125 -16.57 3.54 5.49
N ALA A 126 -16.35 4.71 4.89
CA ALA A 126 -15.56 5.77 5.52
C ALA A 126 -16.14 6.21 6.87
N HIS A 127 -17.47 6.36 6.95
CA HIS A 127 -18.16 6.68 8.20
C HIS A 127 -17.93 5.62 9.29
N VAL A 128 -18.04 4.34 8.95
CA VAL A 128 -17.79 3.24 9.89
C VAL A 128 -16.36 3.29 10.43
N ILE A 129 -15.35 3.50 9.56
CA ILE A 129 -13.96 3.61 10.02
C ILE A 129 -13.76 4.80 10.95
N ILE A 130 -14.32 5.96 10.63
CA ILE A 130 -14.21 7.16 11.49
C ILE A 130 -14.91 6.93 12.82
N THR A 131 -16.09 6.30 12.80
CA THR A 131 -16.87 5.99 14.01
C THR A 131 -16.15 4.96 14.89
N MET A 132 -15.43 4.00 14.29
CA MET A 132 -14.58 3.06 15.03
C MET A 132 -13.58 3.78 15.95
N TYR A 133 -12.89 4.78 15.42
CA TYR A 133 -11.96 5.58 16.22
C TYR A 133 -12.68 6.43 17.28
N SER A 134 -13.77 7.08 16.89
CA SER A 134 -14.47 8.00 17.80
C SER A 134 -15.24 7.26 18.89
N SER A 135 -15.64 6.02 18.70
CA SER A 135 -16.25 5.18 19.75
C SER A 135 -15.27 4.86 20.88
N VAL A 136 -13.98 4.72 20.55
CA VAL A 136 -12.93 4.39 21.54
C VAL A 136 -12.33 5.64 22.17
N ILE A 137 -12.04 6.68 21.37
CA ILE A 137 -11.38 7.92 21.85
C ILE A 137 -12.40 8.89 22.49
N GLY A 138 -13.63 8.90 21.96
CA GLY A 138 -14.72 9.79 22.36
C GLY A 138 -15.25 10.59 21.16
N ASN A 139 -16.53 10.95 21.23
CA ASN A 139 -17.27 11.60 20.13
C ASN A 139 -16.64 12.91 19.64
N TRP A 140 -15.94 13.64 20.49
CA TRP A 140 -15.23 14.88 20.12
C TRP A 140 -14.17 14.66 19.03
N SER A 141 -13.58 13.47 18.98
CA SER A 141 -12.51 13.13 18.03
C SER A 141 -13.01 12.93 16.60
N TYR A 142 -14.32 12.76 16.39
CA TYR A 142 -14.91 12.48 15.07
C TYR A 142 -14.50 13.50 14.01
N VAL A 143 -14.57 14.80 14.31
CA VAL A 143 -14.22 15.87 13.36
C VAL A 143 -12.72 15.84 13.03
N VAL A 144 -11.88 15.66 14.06
CA VAL A 144 -10.42 15.62 13.91
C VAL A 144 -9.99 14.42 13.06
N ILE A 145 -10.56 13.26 13.34
CA ILE A 145 -10.25 12.02 12.61
C ILE A 145 -10.76 12.10 11.17
N SER A 146 -11.98 12.63 10.96
CA SER A 146 -12.53 12.85 9.60
C SER A 146 -11.63 13.75 8.76
N ALA A 147 -11.21 14.89 9.30
CA ALA A 147 -10.32 15.82 8.61
C ALA A 147 -8.94 15.19 8.32
N SER A 148 -8.41 14.43 9.29
CA SER A 148 -7.14 13.72 9.15
C SER A 148 -7.22 12.62 8.09
N ALA A 149 -8.26 11.79 8.11
CA ALA A 149 -8.49 10.74 7.14
C ALA A 149 -8.65 11.31 5.72
N PHE A 150 -9.45 12.38 5.56
CA PHE A 150 -9.59 13.05 4.27
C PHE A 150 -8.24 13.56 3.75
N THR A 151 -7.46 14.23 4.58
CA THR A 151 -6.18 14.82 4.15
C THR A 151 -5.15 13.76 3.78
N VAL A 152 -5.10 12.65 4.54
CA VAL A 152 -4.20 11.53 4.24
C VAL A 152 -4.62 10.84 2.95
N MET A 153 -5.91 10.58 2.74
CA MET A 153 -6.41 9.98 1.50
C MET A 153 -6.15 10.87 0.30
N PHE A 154 -6.40 12.18 0.43
CA PHE A 154 -6.10 13.16 -0.62
C PHE A 154 -4.60 13.21 -0.95
N GLY A 155 -3.75 13.25 0.07
CA GLY A 155 -2.28 13.18 -0.09
C GLY A 155 -1.82 11.89 -0.78
N THR A 156 -2.45 10.75 -0.44
CA THR A 156 -2.17 9.46 -1.07
C THR A 156 -2.54 9.46 -2.55
N ILE A 157 -3.71 10.01 -2.92
CA ILE A 157 -4.13 10.15 -4.33
C ILE A 157 -3.09 10.94 -5.13
N LEU A 158 -2.63 12.07 -4.60
CA LEU A 158 -1.59 12.89 -5.25
C LEU A 158 -0.27 12.12 -5.42
N ALA A 159 0.16 11.39 -4.37
CA ALA A 159 1.37 10.58 -4.41
C ALA A 159 1.26 9.43 -5.43
N VAL A 160 0.09 8.78 -5.52
CA VAL A 160 -0.17 7.69 -6.47
C VAL A 160 -0.15 8.22 -7.91
N PHE A 161 -0.79 9.34 -8.19
CA PHE A 161 -0.76 9.95 -9.51
C PHE A 161 0.66 10.36 -9.92
N ASP A 162 1.42 10.97 -9.02
CA ASP A 162 2.82 11.33 -9.28
C ASP A 162 3.70 10.09 -9.49
N GLY A 163 3.59 9.09 -8.63
CA GLY A 163 4.38 7.85 -8.69
C GLY A 163 4.17 7.07 -9.98
N TYR A 164 2.94 6.79 -10.37
CA TYR A 164 2.63 6.10 -11.61
C TYR A 164 3.02 6.92 -12.84
N SER A 165 2.73 8.22 -12.86
CA SER A 165 3.10 9.08 -13.98
C SER A 165 4.61 9.11 -14.20
N ARG A 166 5.42 9.17 -13.13
CA ARG A 166 6.89 9.10 -13.20
C ARG A 166 7.37 7.73 -13.66
N SER A 167 6.77 6.65 -13.14
CA SER A 167 7.12 5.29 -13.54
C SER A 167 6.85 5.04 -15.01
N LEU A 168 5.67 5.39 -15.50
CA LEU A 168 5.30 5.25 -16.91
C LEU A 168 6.18 6.11 -17.80
N HIS A 169 6.40 7.37 -17.43
CA HIS A 169 7.28 8.28 -18.14
C HIS A 169 8.69 7.68 -18.26
N ARG A 170 9.28 7.23 -17.12
CA ARG A 170 10.64 6.68 -17.13
C ARG A 170 10.72 5.37 -17.91
N THR A 171 9.70 4.53 -17.87
CA THR A 171 9.64 3.29 -18.64
C THR A 171 9.65 3.58 -20.14
N ILE A 172 8.82 4.51 -20.61
CA ILE A 172 8.79 4.88 -22.02
C ILE A 172 10.12 5.53 -22.44
N GLU A 173 10.68 6.40 -21.61
CA GLU A 173 11.98 6.99 -21.87
C GLU A 173 13.06 5.91 -22.07
N LEU A 174 13.10 4.89 -21.20
CA LEU A 174 14.08 3.80 -21.30
C LEU A 174 13.85 2.88 -22.50
N LEU A 175 12.58 2.66 -22.90
CA LEU A 175 12.25 1.78 -24.03
C LEU A 175 12.48 2.44 -25.39
N PHE A 176 12.18 3.72 -25.52
CA PHE A 176 12.12 4.40 -26.81
C PHE A 176 13.14 5.52 -26.99
N ALA A 177 13.80 5.99 -25.91
CA ALA A 177 14.79 7.04 -26.00
C ALA A 177 16.13 6.53 -26.53
N ARG A 178 16.28 6.58 -27.82
CA ARG A 178 17.54 6.40 -28.54
C ARG A 178 18.19 7.77 -28.81
N ASN A 179 19.14 8.17 -27.95
CA ASN A 179 20.19 9.22 -28.20
C ASN A 179 19.81 10.59 -28.81
N ASP A 180 18.65 11.16 -28.61
CA ASP A 180 18.37 12.50 -29.15
C ASP A 180 18.16 13.56 -28.05
N SER A 181 18.99 14.61 -28.12
CA SER A 181 18.99 15.75 -27.18
C SER A 181 17.70 16.61 -27.16
N ASN A 182 16.83 16.44 -28.15
CA ASN A 182 15.52 17.13 -28.22
C ASN A 182 14.43 16.50 -27.28
N GLN A 183 14.74 15.40 -26.59
CA GLN A 183 13.77 14.65 -25.78
C GLN A 183 13.49 15.29 -24.41
N LEU A 184 14.37 16.14 -23.89
CA LEU A 184 14.15 16.80 -22.59
C LEU A 184 12.94 17.75 -22.58
N LYS A 185 12.58 18.36 -23.71
CA LYS A 185 11.37 19.19 -23.85
C LYS A 185 10.07 18.37 -23.92
N ASN A 186 10.14 17.16 -24.47
CA ASN A 186 8.98 16.23 -24.53
C ASN A 186 8.75 15.47 -23.23
N SER A 187 9.74 15.35 -22.38
CA SER A 187 9.71 14.63 -21.12
C SER A 187 8.62 15.14 -20.18
N GLN A 188 8.54 16.45 -19.97
CA GLN A 188 7.56 17.04 -19.06
C GLN A 188 6.13 16.98 -19.61
N LYS A 189 5.95 17.07 -20.93
CA LYS A 189 4.64 16.89 -21.56
C LYS A 189 4.13 15.46 -21.41
N LEU A 190 5.00 14.47 -21.58
CA LEU A 190 4.64 13.06 -21.46
C LEU A 190 4.20 12.70 -20.02
N TYR A 191 4.94 13.20 -19.02
CA TYR A 191 4.53 13.08 -17.62
C TYR A 191 3.13 13.67 -17.37
N THR A 192 2.88 14.88 -17.87
CA THR A 192 1.57 15.55 -17.72
C THR A 192 0.46 14.78 -18.42
N ILE A 193 0.71 14.22 -19.60
CA ILE A 193 -0.26 13.38 -20.32
C ILE A 193 -0.62 12.15 -19.48
N PHE A 194 0.36 11.44 -18.92
CA PHE A 194 0.09 10.28 -18.05
C PHE A 194 -0.70 10.66 -16.80
N LEU A 195 -0.37 11.79 -16.18
CA LEU A 195 -1.11 12.29 -15.03
C LEU A 195 -2.59 12.48 -15.36
N PHE A 196 -2.91 13.10 -16.50
CA PHE A 196 -4.30 13.27 -16.93
C PHE A 196 -4.98 11.95 -17.30
N ILE A 197 -4.29 11.06 -18.01
CA ILE A 197 -4.82 9.73 -18.35
C ILE A 197 -5.16 8.94 -17.08
N LEU A 198 -4.28 8.94 -16.08
CA LEU A 198 -4.52 8.28 -14.80
C LEU A 198 -5.66 8.93 -14.03
N ALA A 199 -5.72 10.27 -13.99
CA ALA A 199 -6.79 10.99 -13.29
C ALA A 199 -8.16 10.72 -13.90
N PHE A 200 -8.30 10.86 -15.22
CA PHE A 200 -9.56 10.58 -15.91
C PHE A 200 -9.92 9.09 -15.90
N GLY A 201 -8.94 8.20 -16.11
CA GLY A 201 -9.15 6.76 -16.05
C GLY A 201 -9.63 6.31 -14.68
N SER A 202 -9.02 6.82 -13.59
CA SER A 202 -9.45 6.51 -12.23
C SER A 202 -10.86 7.03 -11.93
N LEU A 203 -11.23 8.21 -12.42
CA LEU A 203 -12.60 8.72 -12.28
C LEU A 203 -13.62 7.80 -12.97
N ILE A 204 -13.34 7.35 -14.18
CA ILE A 204 -14.22 6.40 -14.89
C ILE A 204 -14.40 5.11 -14.07
N ILE A 205 -13.31 4.54 -13.55
CA ILE A 205 -13.34 3.33 -12.72
C ILE A 205 -14.16 3.58 -11.45
N VAL A 206 -13.94 4.70 -10.75
CA VAL A 206 -14.70 5.04 -9.53
C VAL A 206 -16.19 5.19 -9.82
N PHE A 207 -16.57 5.80 -10.96
CA PHE A 207 -17.99 5.90 -11.37
C PHE A 207 -18.60 4.53 -11.69
N GLN A 208 -17.84 3.63 -12.33
CA GLN A 208 -18.28 2.28 -12.67
C GLN A 208 -18.51 1.42 -11.39
N PHE A 209 -17.61 1.54 -10.39
CA PHE A 209 -17.63 0.77 -9.15
C PHE A 209 -18.21 1.54 -7.94
N LYS A 210 -19.04 2.54 -8.18
CA LYS A 210 -19.56 3.46 -7.16
C LYS A 210 -20.16 2.80 -5.92
N ASN A 211 -20.77 1.61 -6.06
CA ASN A 211 -21.41 0.86 -4.99
C ASN A 211 -20.66 -0.44 -4.62
N ASN A 212 -19.54 -0.72 -5.27
CA ASN A 212 -18.79 -1.99 -5.16
C ASN A 212 -17.33 -1.75 -4.79
N LEU A 213 -17.08 -0.84 -3.85
CA LEU A 213 -15.71 -0.50 -3.41
C LEU A 213 -14.93 -1.73 -2.98
N LYS A 214 -15.56 -2.62 -2.20
CA LYS A 214 -14.92 -3.83 -1.69
C LYS A 214 -14.44 -4.72 -2.83
N GLU A 215 -15.29 -4.98 -3.83
CA GLU A 215 -14.92 -5.80 -5.00
C GLU A 215 -13.76 -5.18 -5.79
N LEU A 216 -13.76 -3.85 -5.96
CA LEU A 216 -12.67 -3.14 -6.64
C LEU A 216 -11.36 -3.27 -5.88
N VAL A 217 -11.38 -3.07 -4.56
CA VAL A 217 -10.19 -3.19 -3.71
C VAL A 217 -9.68 -4.62 -3.68
N ASP A 218 -10.57 -5.60 -3.49
CA ASP A 218 -10.23 -7.02 -3.48
C ASP A 218 -9.60 -7.44 -4.82
N PHE A 219 -10.17 -7.01 -5.95
CA PHE A 219 -9.60 -7.29 -7.27
C PHE A 219 -8.21 -6.66 -7.45
N ALA A 220 -8.06 -5.37 -7.12
CA ALA A 220 -6.80 -4.65 -7.28
C ALA A 220 -5.69 -5.25 -6.39
N THR A 221 -6.01 -5.59 -5.14
CA THR A 221 -5.06 -6.16 -4.18
C THR A 221 -4.62 -7.59 -4.56
N VAL A 222 -5.55 -8.42 -5.03
CA VAL A 222 -5.23 -9.76 -5.54
C VAL A 222 -4.35 -9.68 -6.78
N LEU A 223 -4.66 -8.77 -7.72
CA LEU A 223 -3.84 -8.56 -8.91
C LEU A 223 -2.41 -8.14 -8.53
N SER A 224 -2.29 -7.21 -7.60
CA SER A 224 -1.01 -6.75 -7.05
C SER A 224 -0.21 -7.91 -6.44
N PHE A 225 -0.87 -8.78 -5.68
CA PHE A 225 -0.24 -9.96 -5.08
C PHE A 225 0.24 -10.97 -6.14
N VAL A 226 -0.56 -11.25 -7.16
CA VAL A 226 -0.20 -12.21 -8.23
C VAL A 226 1.02 -11.72 -9.04
N ILE A 227 1.15 -10.41 -9.23
CA ILE A 227 2.30 -9.80 -9.94
C ILE A 227 3.53 -9.71 -9.02
N ALA A 228 3.36 -9.67 -7.71
CA ALA A 228 4.42 -9.45 -6.74
C ALA A 228 5.65 -10.40 -6.89
N PRO A 229 5.52 -11.73 -7.14
CA PRO A 229 6.66 -12.61 -7.34
C PRO A 229 7.57 -12.18 -8.49
N VAL A 230 6.96 -11.74 -9.60
CA VAL A 230 7.71 -11.30 -10.80
C VAL A 230 8.54 -10.07 -10.47
N ILE A 231 7.93 -9.07 -9.82
CA ILE A 231 8.62 -7.84 -9.41
C ILE A 231 9.70 -8.13 -8.38
N ALA A 232 9.43 -9.02 -7.42
CA ALA A 232 10.40 -9.42 -6.41
C ALA A 232 11.63 -10.10 -7.03
N ILE A 233 11.46 -10.97 -8.04
CA ILE A 233 12.55 -11.60 -8.78
C ILE A 233 13.39 -10.55 -9.53
N PHE A 234 12.74 -9.59 -10.20
CA PHE A 234 13.45 -8.52 -10.88
C PHE A 234 14.24 -7.65 -9.91
N ASN A 235 13.65 -7.25 -8.79
CA ASN A 235 14.32 -6.48 -7.75
C ASN A 235 15.51 -7.25 -7.17
N TYR A 236 15.36 -8.54 -6.88
CA TYR A 236 16.44 -9.39 -6.40
C TYR A 236 17.61 -9.44 -7.39
N ARG A 237 17.33 -9.66 -8.69
CA ARG A 237 18.36 -9.67 -9.74
C ARG A 237 19.08 -8.32 -9.89
N LEU A 238 18.34 -7.23 -9.74
CA LEU A 238 18.92 -5.88 -9.80
C LEU A 238 19.92 -5.63 -8.67
N VAL A 239 19.57 -5.99 -7.43
CA VAL A 239 20.43 -5.69 -6.26
C VAL A 239 21.57 -6.72 -6.07
N THR A 240 21.49 -7.90 -6.70
CA THR A 240 22.54 -8.94 -6.64
C THR A 240 23.40 -9.01 -7.89
N GLY A 241 23.08 -8.22 -8.92
CA GLY A 241 23.76 -8.24 -10.22
C GLY A 241 25.19 -7.70 -10.17
N ASN A 242 26.00 -8.11 -11.16
CA ASN A 242 27.42 -7.74 -11.28
C ASN A 242 27.66 -6.25 -11.57
N HIS A 243 26.61 -5.49 -11.92
CA HIS A 243 26.67 -4.05 -12.13
C HIS A 243 26.80 -3.23 -10.85
N LEU A 244 26.51 -3.85 -9.68
CA LEU A 244 26.69 -3.24 -8.38
C LEU A 244 28.01 -3.69 -7.74
N GLN A 245 28.73 -2.74 -7.14
CA GLN A 245 29.90 -3.04 -6.33
C GLN A 245 29.51 -3.97 -5.16
N LYS A 246 30.35 -4.95 -4.83
CA LYS A 246 30.10 -5.93 -3.77
C LYS A 246 29.78 -5.29 -2.40
N SER A 247 30.37 -4.11 -2.13
CA SER A 247 30.11 -3.32 -0.92
C SER A 247 28.69 -2.76 -0.83
N HIS A 248 28.00 -2.62 -1.95
CA HIS A 248 26.61 -2.11 -2.03
C HIS A 248 25.57 -3.21 -2.20
N GLN A 249 26.02 -4.47 -2.35
CA GLN A 249 25.12 -5.62 -2.44
C GLN A 249 24.56 -5.99 -1.05
N PRO A 250 23.34 -6.58 -0.98
CA PRO A 250 22.77 -7.05 0.28
C PRO A 250 23.61 -8.15 0.92
N SER A 251 23.60 -8.22 2.25
CA SER A 251 24.25 -9.28 3.02
C SER A 251 23.68 -10.66 2.68
N LEU A 252 24.42 -11.73 3.00
CA LEU A 252 23.97 -13.10 2.76
C LEU A 252 22.61 -13.38 3.44
N ALA A 253 22.43 -12.92 4.67
CA ALA A 253 21.17 -13.09 5.40
C ALA A 253 19.98 -12.43 4.67
N LEU A 254 20.17 -11.21 4.13
CA LEU A 254 19.15 -10.53 3.33
C LEU A 254 18.87 -11.24 2.00
N LYS A 255 19.88 -11.82 1.36
CA LYS A 255 19.70 -12.62 0.13
C LYS A 255 18.88 -13.87 0.41
N ILE A 256 19.17 -14.59 1.49
CA ILE A 256 18.40 -15.77 1.91
C ILE A 256 16.95 -15.37 2.21
N LEU A 257 16.75 -14.33 3.02
CA LEU A 257 15.42 -13.84 3.36
C LEU A 257 14.62 -13.44 2.11
N SER A 258 15.27 -12.78 1.15
CA SER A 258 14.64 -12.41 -0.12
C SER A 258 14.22 -13.62 -0.94
N ILE A 259 15.05 -14.66 -1.00
CA ILE A 259 14.71 -15.93 -1.70
C ILE A 259 13.54 -16.62 -1.01
N LEU A 260 13.54 -16.71 0.32
CA LEU A 260 12.41 -17.27 1.07
C LEU A 260 11.12 -16.48 0.83
N GLY A 261 11.19 -15.15 0.80
CA GLY A 261 10.05 -14.29 0.45
C GLY A 261 9.55 -14.53 -0.97
N ILE A 262 10.44 -14.64 -1.95
CA ILE A 262 10.07 -14.95 -3.35
C ILE A 262 9.40 -16.33 -3.45
N LEU A 263 9.93 -17.34 -2.77
CA LEU A 263 9.34 -18.67 -2.74
C LEU A 263 7.94 -18.66 -2.11
N PHE A 264 7.77 -17.95 -1.00
CA PHE A 264 6.47 -17.76 -0.34
C PHE A 264 5.46 -17.10 -1.30
N LEU A 265 5.81 -15.96 -1.88
CA LEU A 265 4.94 -15.22 -2.79
C LEU A 265 4.57 -16.07 -4.02
N THR A 266 5.56 -16.76 -4.62
CA THR A 266 5.34 -17.61 -5.79
C THR A 266 4.46 -18.81 -5.45
N GLY A 267 4.75 -19.49 -4.34
CA GLY A 267 3.99 -20.66 -3.88
C GLY A 267 2.54 -20.31 -3.62
N PHE A 268 2.30 -19.20 -2.90
CA PHE A 268 0.94 -18.78 -2.55
C PHE A 268 0.16 -18.26 -3.77
N ALA A 269 0.80 -17.49 -4.66
CA ALA A 269 0.19 -17.04 -5.90
C ALA A 269 -0.16 -18.21 -6.83
N THR A 270 0.74 -19.21 -6.96
CA THR A 270 0.50 -20.42 -7.74
C THR A 270 -0.65 -21.23 -7.16
N TYR A 271 -0.66 -21.42 -5.84
CA TYR A 271 -1.74 -22.14 -5.15
C TYR A 271 -3.11 -21.48 -5.40
N PHE A 272 -3.18 -20.16 -5.34
CA PHE A 272 -4.41 -19.43 -5.67
C PHE A 272 -4.86 -19.65 -7.12
N ILE A 273 -3.94 -19.55 -8.09
CA ILE A 273 -4.26 -19.76 -9.50
C ILE A 273 -4.78 -21.18 -9.73
N LEU A 274 -4.15 -22.18 -9.11
CA LEU A 274 -4.60 -23.57 -9.21
C LEU A 274 -5.99 -23.76 -8.60
N LEU A 275 -6.26 -23.20 -7.41
CA LEU A 275 -7.58 -23.27 -6.81
C LEU A 275 -8.66 -22.62 -7.68
N LYS A 276 -8.37 -21.46 -8.26
CA LYS A 276 -9.37 -20.68 -9.02
C LYS A 276 -9.65 -21.25 -10.42
N PHE A 277 -8.65 -21.80 -11.09
CA PHE A 277 -8.75 -22.16 -12.51
C PHE A 277 -8.67 -23.65 -12.79
N VAL A 278 -8.23 -24.47 -11.84
CA VAL A 278 -8.01 -25.92 -12.05
C VAL A 278 -8.89 -26.77 -11.14
N LEU A 279 -9.16 -26.33 -9.91
CA LEU A 279 -9.89 -27.10 -8.90
C LEU A 279 -11.35 -26.62 -8.70
N ASN A 280 -11.74 -25.50 -9.26
CA ASN A 280 -13.12 -25.01 -9.42
C ASN A 280 -13.50 -25.00 -10.89
#